data_dd181159053da18c626f5e8900ad4d33
#
_entry.id   dd181159053da18c626f5e8900ad4d33
#
_cell.length_a   1.000
_cell.length_b   1.000
_cell.length_c   1.000
_cell.angle_alpha   90.00
_cell.angle_beta   90.00
_cell.angle_gamma   90.00
#
_symmetry.space_group_name_H-M   'P 1'
#
loop_
_entity.id
_entity.type
_entity.pdbx_description
1 polymer ?
#
loop_
_entity_poly.entity_id
_entity_poly.type
_entity_poly.pdbx_seq_one_letter_code
_entity_poly.pdbx_strand_id
1 'polypeptide(L)'
;MKTKISLSIVGVFNILMSLVMAFAIKDMIPTMLNTDIQEAARMVEVMHYGLFPAILIIGLTCFLCRNESLETAKKILLAYIIGTTILMVIFFTVFSNEPLMNFGTEMVIPDIIVYLVAIFGYFKAK
;
A
#
# COMPACT_ATOMS: atom_id res chain seq x y z
N MET A 1 7.15 14.50 17.12
CA MET A 1 7.95 13.26 17.14
C MET A 1 7.15 12.04 16.62
N LYS A 2 5.95 11.79 17.17
CA LYS A 2 5.11 10.64 16.78
C LYS A 2 4.70 10.66 15.31
N THR A 3 4.26 11.80 14.79
CA THR A 3 3.89 11.98 13.39
C THR A 3 5.05 11.72 12.43
N LYS A 4 6.25 12.19 12.79
CA LYS A 4 7.49 11.92 12.03
C LYS A 4 7.78 10.42 11.94
N ILE A 5 7.65 9.70 13.05
CA ILE A 5 7.86 8.25 13.09
C ILE A 5 6.82 7.54 12.22
N SER A 6 5.54 7.93 12.34
CA SER A 6 4.47 7.35 11.52
C SER A 6 4.70 7.59 10.03
N LEU A 7 5.07 8.81 9.61
CA LEU A 7 5.43 9.09 8.22
C LEU A 7 6.64 8.28 7.75
N SER A 8 7.64 8.08 8.62
CA SER A 8 8.80 7.24 8.27
C SER A 8 8.40 5.79 8.06
N ILE A 9 7.55 5.23 8.91
CA ILE A 9 7.07 3.84 8.79
C ILE A 9 6.21 3.68 7.53
N VAL A 10 5.24 4.57 7.33
CA VAL A 10 4.39 4.57 6.13
C VAL A 10 5.24 4.71 4.87
N GLY A 11 6.20 5.63 4.88
CA GLY A 11 7.10 5.88 3.76
C GLY A 11 7.95 4.66 3.41
N VAL A 12 8.65 4.10 4.39
CA VAL A 12 9.51 2.91 4.19
C VAL A 12 8.68 1.71 3.72
N PHE A 13 7.52 1.47 4.32
CA PHE A 13 6.64 0.39 3.89
C PHE A 13 6.25 0.50 2.41
N ASN A 14 5.76 1.67 1.98
CA ASN A 14 5.35 1.87 0.59
C ASN A 14 6.54 1.82 -0.39
N ILE A 15 7.73 2.30 0.00
CA ILE A 15 8.95 2.14 -0.80
C ILE A 15 9.27 0.65 -0.97
N LEU A 16 9.28 -0.13 0.10
CA LEU A 16 9.55 -1.57 0.05
C LEU A 16 8.51 -2.30 -0.79
N MET A 17 7.22 -2.00 -0.63
CA MET A 17 6.15 -2.61 -1.42
C MET A 17 6.26 -2.26 -2.91
N SER A 18 6.67 -1.05 -3.25
CA SER A 18 6.92 -0.67 -4.65
C SER A 18 8.08 -1.47 -5.25
N LEU A 19 9.14 -1.72 -4.50
CA LEU A 19 10.26 -2.55 -4.94
C LEU A 19 9.84 -4.02 -5.14
N VAL A 20 9.01 -4.55 -4.24
CA VAL A 20 8.44 -5.90 -4.39
C VAL A 20 7.61 -5.97 -5.68
N MET A 21 6.76 -4.99 -5.97
CA MET A 21 5.99 -4.94 -7.20
C MET A 21 6.86 -4.83 -8.46
N ALA A 22 8.00 -4.15 -8.38
CA ALA A 22 8.90 -4.01 -9.52
C ALA A 22 9.69 -5.29 -9.81
N PHE A 23 10.16 -6.00 -8.79
CA PHE A 23 11.15 -7.07 -8.94
C PHE A 23 10.64 -8.48 -8.61
N ALA A 24 9.63 -8.62 -7.75
CA ALA A 24 9.15 -9.91 -7.27
C ALA A 24 7.74 -10.26 -7.78
N ILE A 25 7.10 -9.41 -8.57
CA ILE A 25 5.71 -9.65 -9.01
C ILE A 25 5.53 -10.98 -9.75
N LYS A 26 6.47 -11.36 -10.60
CA LYS A 26 6.40 -12.62 -11.36
C LYS A 26 6.30 -13.84 -10.45
N ASP A 27 7.03 -13.83 -9.35
CA ASP A 27 7.06 -14.92 -8.39
C ASP A 27 5.80 -14.93 -7.49
N MET A 28 5.15 -13.77 -7.37
CA MET A 28 3.94 -13.63 -6.55
C MET A 28 2.65 -13.96 -7.33
N ILE A 29 2.62 -13.79 -8.64
CA ILE A 29 1.43 -14.02 -9.47
C ILE A 29 0.78 -15.39 -9.21
N PRO A 30 1.52 -16.52 -9.16
CA PRO A 30 0.91 -17.84 -8.93
C PRO A 30 0.17 -17.96 -7.59
N THR A 31 0.55 -17.14 -6.60
CA THR A 31 -0.12 -17.09 -5.29
C THR A 31 -1.32 -16.14 -5.25
N MET A 32 -1.34 -15.16 -6.17
CA MET A 32 -2.38 -14.13 -6.24
C MET A 32 -3.55 -14.52 -7.15
N LEU A 33 -3.29 -15.32 -8.18
CA LEU A 33 -4.29 -15.73 -9.16
C LEU A 33 -4.74 -17.18 -8.95
N ASN A 34 -6.03 -17.39 -9.10
CA ASN A 34 -6.67 -18.70 -9.09
C ASN A 34 -7.02 -19.12 -10.52
N THR A 35 -6.05 -19.06 -11.43
CA THR A 35 -6.21 -19.42 -12.84
C THR A 35 -4.87 -19.76 -13.46
N ASP A 36 -4.89 -20.68 -14.43
CA ASP A 36 -3.73 -21.08 -15.24
C ASP A 36 -3.64 -20.33 -16.58
N ILE A 37 -4.51 -19.33 -16.78
CA ILE A 37 -4.54 -18.54 -18.02
C ILE A 37 -3.32 -17.61 -18.05
N GLN A 38 -2.39 -17.86 -18.98
CA GLN A 38 -1.13 -17.10 -19.09
C GLN A 38 -1.36 -15.62 -19.44
N GLU A 39 -2.36 -15.31 -20.23
CA GLU A 39 -2.71 -13.95 -20.60
C GLU A 39 -3.19 -13.15 -19.37
N ALA A 40 -3.93 -13.77 -18.46
CA ALA A 40 -4.35 -13.15 -17.21
C ALA A 40 -3.13 -12.86 -16.32
N ALA A 41 -2.22 -13.80 -16.18
CA ALA A 41 -0.98 -13.63 -15.44
C ALA A 41 -0.12 -12.49 -16.03
N ARG A 42 0.00 -12.43 -17.33
CA ARG A 42 0.73 -11.36 -18.02
C ARG A 42 0.09 -9.99 -17.82
N MET A 43 -1.24 -9.92 -17.86
CA MET A 43 -1.96 -8.68 -17.63
C MET A 43 -1.69 -8.15 -16.21
N VAL A 44 -1.78 -9.01 -15.20
CA VAL A 44 -1.49 -8.66 -13.81
C VAL A 44 -0.06 -8.16 -13.65
N GLU A 45 0.91 -8.83 -14.26
CA GLU A 45 2.32 -8.39 -14.26
C GLU A 45 2.48 -6.98 -14.82
N VAL A 46 1.92 -6.71 -16.00
CA VAL A 46 2.01 -5.40 -16.67
C VAL A 46 1.33 -4.32 -15.85
N MET A 47 0.16 -4.61 -15.26
CA MET A 47 -0.53 -3.67 -14.39
C MET A 47 0.30 -3.29 -13.15
N HIS A 48 0.99 -4.24 -12.54
CA HIS A 48 1.86 -3.98 -11.39
C HIS A 48 3.07 -3.11 -11.77
N TYR A 49 3.61 -3.26 -12.97
CA TYR A 49 4.66 -2.35 -13.46
C TYR A 49 4.16 -0.90 -13.61
N GLY A 50 2.88 -0.70 -13.91
CA GLY A 50 2.26 0.63 -13.91
C GLY A 50 1.94 1.16 -12.51
N LEU A 51 1.66 0.28 -11.54
CA LEU A 51 1.30 0.67 -10.18
C LEU A 51 2.52 0.98 -9.30
N PHE A 52 3.67 0.28 -9.48
CA PHE A 52 4.80 0.47 -8.59
C PHE A 52 5.31 1.91 -8.51
N PRO A 53 5.40 2.70 -9.61
CA PRO A 53 5.83 4.10 -9.52
C PRO A 53 4.87 4.95 -8.68
N ALA A 54 3.57 4.70 -8.75
CA ALA A 54 2.58 5.43 -7.96
C ALA A 54 2.76 5.15 -6.45
N ILE A 55 2.96 3.90 -6.07
CA ILE A 55 3.22 3.51 -4.68
C ILE A 55 4.58 4.04 -4.22
N LEU A 56 5.59 4.05 -5.08
CA LEU A 56 6.88 4.66 -4.80
C LEU A 56 6.76 6.16 -4.51
N ILE A 57 5.97 6.89 -5.30
CA ILE A 57 5.71 8.32 -5.07
C ILE A 57 5.07 8.53 -3.70
N ILE A 58 4.09 7.72 -3.31
CA ILE A 58 3.46 7.79 -1.99
C ILE A 58 4.53 7.58 -0.90
N GLY A 59 5.32 6.54 -1.02
CA GLY A 59 6.36 6.20 -0.06
C GLY A 59 7.42 7.29 0.07
N LEU A 60 7.92 7.80 -1.05
CA LEU A 60 8.88 8.89 -1.08
C LEU A 60 8.30 10.19 -0.50
N THR A 61 7.06 10.54 -0.84
CA THR A 61 6.40 11.73 -0.28
C THR A 61 6.32 11.65 1.24
N CYS A 62 5.86 10.53 1.79
CA CYS A 62 5.79 10.33 3.24
C CYS A 62 7.19 10.40 3.88
N PHE A 63 8.19 9.77 3.29
CA PHE A 63 9.52 9.69 3.85
C PHE A 63 10.27 11.02 3.77
N LEU A 64 10.25 11.70 2.64
CA LEU A 64 10.94 12.98 2.43
C LEU A 64 10.31 14.11 3.24
N CYS A 65 8.98 14.14 3.33
CA CYS A 65 8.25 15.17 4.07
C CYS A 65 8.11 14.88 5.58
N ARG A 66 8.78 13.86 6.11
CA ARG A 66 8.67 13.50 7.54
C ARG A 66 9.20 14.57 8.50
N ASN A 67 10.05 15.48 8.01
CA ASN A 67 10.64 16.57 8.80
C ASN A 67 9.93 17.92 8.61
N GLU A 68 8.90 17.97 7.77
CA GLU A 68 8.10 19.16 7.52
C GLU A 68 7.29 19.57 8.76
N SER A 69 6.61 20.71 8.66
CA SER A 69 5.74 21.20 9.73
C SER A 69 4.70 20.14 10.14
N LEU A 70 4.28 20.17 11.41
CA LEU A 70 3.28 19.25 11.93
C LEU A 70 1.98 19.28 11.11
N GLU A 71 1.59 20.46 10.64
CA GLU A 71 0.40 20.65 9.82
C GLU A 71 0.54 19.93 8.46
N THR A 72 1.67 20.10 7.77
CA THR A 72 1.96 19.41 6.51
C THR A 72 2.00 17.90 6.70
N ALA A 73 2.69 17.43 7.73
CA ALA A 73 2.78 16.02 8.04
C ALA A 73 1.41 15.38 8.30
N LYS A 74 0.52 16.08 9.02
CA LYS A 74 -0.86 15.63 9.24
C LYS A 74 -1.68 15.57 7.97
N LYS A 75 -1.53 16.55 7.06
CA LYS A 75 -2.23 16.54 5.77
C LYS A 75 -1.81 15.34 4.92
N ILE A 76 -0.52 15.00 4.90
CA ILE A 76 -0.01 13.83 4.18
C ILE A 76 -0.57 12.54 4.78
N LEU A 77 -0.55 12.39 6.11
CA LEU A 77 -1.14 11.22 6.77
C LEU A 77 -2.64 11.11 6.51
N LEU A 78 -3.35 12.23 6.52
CA LEU A 78 -4.79 12.24 6.22
C LEU A 78 -5.07 11.76 4.79
N ALA A 79 -4.32 12.24 3.82
CA ALA A 79 -4.44 11.79 2.43
C ALA A 79 -4.17 10.27 2.31
N TYR A 80 -3.14 9.78 2.99
CA TYR A 80 -2.84 8.35 3.04
C TYR A 80 -3.97 7.54 3.70
N ILE A 81 -4.52 8.01 4.83
CA ILE A 81 -5.64 7.37 5.53
C ILE A 81 -6.87 7.28 4.62
N ILE A 82 -7.24 8.36 3.95
CA ILE A 82 -8.39 8.38 3.03
C ILE A 82 -8.19 7.36 1.90
N GLY A 83 -7.04 7.40 1.22
CA GLY A 83 -6.73 6.48 0.13
C GLY A 83 -6.71 5.02 0.59
N THR A 84 -6.10 4.74 1.73
CA THR A 84 -6.04 3.38 2.27
C THR A 84 -7.41 2.88 2.76
N THR A 85 -8.27 3.77 3.27
CA THR A 85 -9.66 3.40 3.60
C THR A 85 -10.41 2.90 2.37
N ILE A 86 -10.27 3.60 1.24
CA ILE A 86 -10.88 3.18 -0.03
C ILE A 86 -10.29 1.83 -0.46
N LEU A 87 -8.97 1.65 -0.35
CA LEU A 87 -8.31 0.40 -0.68
C LEU A 87 -8.83 -0.77 0.18
N MET A 88 -9.02 -0.56 1.49
CA MET A 88 -9.59 -1.57 2.38
C MET A 88 -11.02 -1.95 1.96
N VAL A 89 -11.84 -0.98 1.57
CA VAL A 89 -13.18 -1.27 1.05
C VAL A 89 -13.09 -2.13 -0.21
N ILE A 90 -12.18 -1.83 -1.14
CA ILE A 90 -11.97 -2.60 -2.37
C ILE A 90 -11.50 -4.03 -2.04
N PHE A 91 -10.58 -4.20 -1.11
CA PHE A 91 -10.10 -5.52 -0.70
C PHE A 91 -11.25 -6.41 -0.21
N PHE A 92 -12.11 -5.90 0.66
CA PHE A 92 -13.16 -6.70 1.28
C PHE A 92 -14.49 -6.75 0.49
N THR A 93 -14.66 -5.97 -0.57
CA THR A 93 -15.87 -5.99 -1.40
C THR A 93 -15.64 -6.50 -2.81
N VAL A 94 -14.51 -6.15 -3.41
CA VAL A 94 -14.20 -6.52 -4.79
C VAL A 94 -13.27 -7.73 -4.83
N PHE A 95 -12.09 -7.63 -4.22
CA PHE A 95 -11.08 -8.69 -4.32
C PHE A 95 -11.50 -9.97 -3.62
N SER A 96 -12.17 -9.87 -2.47
CA SER A 96 -12.67 -11.05 -1.75
C SER A 96 -13.77 -11.82 -2.49
N ASN A 97 -14.44 -11.17 -3.43
CA ASN A 97 -15.53 -11.77 -4.22
C ASN A 97 -15.09 -12.11 -5.67
N GLU A 98 -13.85 -11.80 -6.05
CA GLU A 98 -13.35 -12.08 -7.40
C GLU A 98 -12.86 -13.54 -7.51
N PRO A 99 -13.54 -14.40 -8.32
CA PRO A 99 -13.21 -15.83 -8.38
C PRO A 99 -11.83 -16.10 -9.01
N LEU A 100 -11.29 -15.17 -9.79
CA LEU A 100 -9.97 -15.29 -10.40
C LEU A 100 -8.82 -14.89 -9.45
N MET A 101 -9.15 -14.33 -8.29
CA MET A 101 -8.16 -13.93 -7.28
C MET A 101 -8.13 -14.91 -6.12
N ASN A 102 -6.93 -15.32 -5.75
CA ASN A 102 -6.71 -16.06 -4.50
C ASN A 102 -6.47 -15.06 -3.37
N PHE A 103 -7.55 -14.44 -2.89
CA PHE A 103 -7.50 -13.42 -1.86
C PHE A 103 -7.62 -14.03 -0.46
N GLY A 104 -6.56 -13.90 0.33
CA GLY A 104 -6.57 -14.25 1.76
C GLY A 104 -6.46 -13.01 2.63
N THR A 105 -7.11 -13.01 3.78
CA THR A 105 -7.03 -11.89 4.75
C THR A 105 -5.60 -11.62 5.22
N GLU A 106 -4.75 -12.63 5.23
CA GLU A 106 -3.32 -12.52 5.55
C GLU A 106 -2.56 -11.59 4.60
N MET A 107 -3.02 -11.44 3.35
CA MET A 107 -2.39 -10.56 2.36
C MET A 107 -2.53 -9.09 2.70
N VAL A 108 -3.57 -8.72 3.46
CA VAL A 108 -3.84 -7.33 3.83
C VAL A 108 -3.37 -6.96 5.23
N ILE A 109 -2.90 -7.92 6.04
CA ILE A 109 -2.42 -7.65 7.41
C ILE A 109 -1.33 -6.57 7.45
N PRO A 110 -0.28 -6.60 6.61
CA PRO A 110 0.73 -5.54 6.60
C PRO A 110 0.15 -4.16 6.33
N ASP A 111 -0.78 -4.06 5.39
CA ASP A 111 -1.47 -2.80 5.05
C ASP A 111 -2.32 -2.29 6.21
N ILE A 112 -3.03 -3.18 6.91
CA ILE A 112 -3.81 -2.84 8.11
C ILE A 112 -2.90 -2.28 9.21
N ILE A 113 -1.76 -2.91 9.47
CA ILE A 113 -0.80 -2.44 10.48
C ILE A 113 -0.31 -1.03 10.15
N VAL A 114 0.11 -0.78 8.91
CA VAL A 114 0.61 0.53 8.49
C VAL A 114 -0.51 1.57 8.47
N TYR A 115 -1.72 1.19 8.13
CA TYR A 115 -2.90 2.03 8.23
C TYR A 115 -3.17 2.49 9.67
N LEU A 116 -3.10 1.58 10.64
CA LEU A 116 -3.24 1.93 12.07
C LEU A 116 -2.11 2.84 12.55
N VAL A 117 -0.88 2.64 12.07
CA VAL A 117 0.25 3.54 12.36
C VAL A 117 -0.01 4.95 11.82
N ALA A 118 -0.58 5.07 10.61
CA ALA A 118 -0.95 6.36 10.03
C ALA A 118 -2.02 7.07 10.86
N ILE A 119 -3.08 6.35 11.26
CA ILE A 119 -4.15 6.87 12.13
C ILE A 119 -3.56 7.35 13.47
N PHE A 120 -2.71 6.54 14.09
CA PHE A 120 -2.05 6.91 15.33
C PHE A 120 -1.22 8.19 15.17
N GLY A 121 -0.44 8.29 14.11
CA GLY A 121 0.39 9.47 13.81
C GLY A 121 -0.43 10.73 13.56
N TYR A 122 -1.61 10.59 12.99
CA TYR A 122 -2.53 11.70 12.75
C TYR A 122 -3.18 12.22 14.05
N PHE A 123 -3.73 11.33 14.87
CA PHE A 123 -4.47 11.72 16.08
C PHE A 123 -3.56 12.03 17.27
N LYS A 124 -2.41 11.40 17.39
CA LYS A 124 -1.43 11.64 18.47
C LYS A 124 -0.30 12.56 18.01
N ALA A 125 -0.58 13.39 17.02
CA ALA A 125 0.37 14.35 16.47
C ALA A 125 0.93 15.30 17.55
N LYS A 126 2.26 15.27 17.71
CA LYS A 126 3.06 16.17 18.56
C LYS A 126 4.42 16.36 17.92
#